data_da39e3eeacd04912fdf0e65963a7c08b
#
_entry.id   da39e3eeacd04912fdf0e65963a7c08b
#
_cell.length_a   1.000
_cell.length_b   1.000
_cell.length_c   1.000
_cell.angle_alpha   90.00
_cell.angle_beta   90.00
_cell.angle_gamma   90.00
#
_symmetry.space_group_name_H-M   'P 1'
#
loop_
_entity.id
_entity.type
_entity.pdbx_description
1 polymer ?
#
loop_
_entity_poly.entity_id
_entity_poly.type
_entity_poly.pdbx_seq_one_letter_code
_entity_poly.pdbx_strand_id
1 'polypeptide(L)'
;MTKAYAVVTYRSVSDPAKLAAYAKLAGPAVLSFGARFLARGNAVIAREQGVKDRTVVVEYASLEKATAAYECAAYAEALKALGDGAVRDVRIVEGVE
;
A
#
# COMPACT_ATOMS: atom_id res chain seq x y z
N MET A 1 -7.27 -18.91 -10.57
CA MET A 1 -6.04 -18.10 -10.54
C MET A 1 -5.84 -17.56 -9.14
N THR A 2 -4.59 -17.54 -8.71
CA THR A 2 -4.25 -17.06 -7.37
C THR A 2 -4.23 -15.54 -7.36
N LYS A 3 -4.97 -14.95 -6.44
CA LYS A 3 -4.92 -13.50 -6.20
C LYS A 3 -3.63 -13.13 -5.48
N ALA A 4 -3.29 -11.86 -5.50
CA ALA A 4 -2.16 -11.33 -4.75
C ALA A 4 -2.62 -10.17 -3.87
N TYR A 5 -1.93 -9.98 -2.76
CA TYR A 5 -2.27 -8.94 -1.79
C TYR A 5 -1.03 -8.12 -1.47
N ALA A 6 -1.19 -6.82 -1.49
CA ALA A 6 -0.17 -5.92 -0.97
C ALA A 6 -0.56 -5.58 0.47
N VAL A 7 0.32 -5.86 1.40
CA VAL A 7 0.13 -5.57 2.81
C VAL A 7 1.12 -4.48 3.17
N VAL A 8 0.59 -3.30 3.46
CA VAL A 8 1.41 -2.12 3.73
C VAL A 8 1.17 -1.71 5.18
N THR A 9 2.23 -1.76 5.99
CA THR A 9 2.16 -1.31 7.36
C THR A 9 3.07 -0.10 7.54
N TYR A 10 2.56 0.91 8.23
CA TYR A 10 3.32 2.13 8.50
C TYR A 10 3.95 2.03 9.87
N ARG A 11 5.27 2.21 9.94
CA ARG A 11 5.99 2.23 11.20
C ARG A 11 5.96 3.61 11.83
N SER A 12 6.00 4.65 10.99
CA SER A 12 5.87 6.03 11.44
C SER A 12 5.46 6.92 10.28
N VAL A 13 4.81 8.03 10.61
CA VAL A 13 4.48 9.08 9.65
C VAL A 13 5.02 10.39 10.22
N SER A 14 6.09 10.90 9.61
CA SER A 14 6.72 12.15 10.05
C SER A 14 6.13 13.38 9.37
N ASP A 15 5.52 13.19 8.19
CA ASP A 15 4.93 14.31 7.42
C ASP A 15 3.58 13.88 6.85
N PRO A 16 2.49 14.15 7.56
CA PRO A 16 1.14 13.80 7.08
C PRO A 16 0.77 14.46 5.75
N ALA A 17 1.31 15.64 5.45
CA ALA A 17 1.02 16.32 4.19
C ALA A 17 1.62 15.55 3.01
N LYS A 18 2.83 15.02 3.17
CA LYS A 18 3.46 14.17 2.15
C LYS A 18 2.68 12.88 1.95
N LEU A 19 2.20 12.29 3.04
CA LEU A 19 1.36 11.10 2.95
C LEU A 19 0.07 11.38 2.19
N ALA A 20 -0.58 12.50 2.44
CA ALA A 20 -1.79 12.89 1.73
C ALA A 20 -1.52 13.10 0.24
N ALA A 21 -0.42 13.74 -0.12
CA ALA A 21 -0.03 13.92 -1.52
C ALA A 21 0.24 12.59 -2.20
N TYR A 22 0.93 11.67 -1.50
CA TYR A 22 1.14 10.32 -1.97
C TYR A 22 -0.19 9.60 -2.25
N ALA A 23 -1.11 9.64 -1.30
CA ALA A 23 -2.38 8.93 -1.42
C ALA A 23 -3.20 9.40 -2.63
N LYS A 24 -3.17 10.69 -2.93
CA LYS A 24 -3.87 11.26 -4.11
C LYS A 24 -3.35 10.67 -5.42
N LEU A 25 -2.07 10.35 -5.49
CA LEU A 25 -1.44 9.81 -6.69
C LEU A 25 -1.47 8.28 -6.70
N ALA A 26 -1.21 7.65 -5.56
CA ALA A 26 -1.11 6.20 -5.46
C ALA A 26 -2.46 5.50 -5.68
N GLY A 27 -3.54 6.06 -5.14
CA GLY A 27 -4.87 5.47 -5.28
C GLY A 27 -5.25 5.23 -6.72
N PRO A 28 -5.31 6.29 -7.56
CA PRO A 28 -5.61 6.11 -8.98
C PRO A 28 -4.61 5.20 -9.71
N ALA A 29 -3.32 5.29 -9.36
CA ALA A 29 -2.30 4.46 -10.00
C ALA A 29 -2.57 2.97 -9.81
N VAL A 30 -2.80 2.53 -8.57
CA VAL A 30 -3.04 1.10 -8.29
C VAL A 30 -4.41 0.66 -8.79
N LEU A 31 -5.43 1.52 -8.71
CA LEU A 31 -6.77 1.19 -9.21
C LEU A 31 -6.76 0.94 -10.72
N SER A 32 -5.88 1.59 -11.47
CA SER A 32 -5.77 1.37 -12.92
C SER A 32 -5.30 -0.05 -13.26
N PHE A 33 -4.73 -0.78 -12.29
CA PHE A 33 -4.33 -2.18 -12.44
C PHE A 33 -5.33 -3.15 -11.82
N GLY A 34 -6.54 -2.66 -11.51
CA GLY A 34 -7.59 -3.50 -10.96
C GLY A 34 -7.48 -3.74 -9.46
N ALA A 35 -6.74 -2.90 -8.76
CA ALA A 35 -6.61 -3.02 -7.31
C ALA A 35 -7.95 -2.81 -6.60
N ARG A 36 -8.14 -3.53 -5.51
CA ARG A 36 -9.30 -3.39 -4.64
C ARG A 36 -8.82 -3.22 -3.21
N PHE A 37 -9.13 -2.08 -2.61
CA PHE A 37 -8.78 -1.84 -1.22
C PHE A 37 -9.70 -2.66 -0.32
N LEU A 38 -9.11 -3.55 0.49
CA LEU A 38 -9.86 -4.38 1.44
C LEU A 38 -9.87 -3.78 2.84
N ALA A 39 -8.78 -3.09 3.21
CA ALA A 39 -8.67 -2.41 4.48
C ALA A 39 -7.73 -1.22 4.32
N ARG A 40 -8.05 -0.13 4.99
CA ARG A 40 -7.22 1.08 4.97
C ARG A 40 -7.56 1.94 6.17
N GLY A 41 -6.66 2.02 7.12
CA GLY A 41 -6.86 2.78 8.34
C GLY A 41 -5.87 2.39 9.42
N ASN A 42 -6.03 2.97 10.58
CA ASN A 42 -5.20 2.61 11.73
C ASN A 42 -5.62 1.25 12.28
N ALA A 43 -4.66 0.44 12.72
CA ALA A 43 -4.96 -0.83 13.34
C ALA A 43 -5.72 -0.60 14.66
N VAL A 44 -6.79 -1.36 14.86
CA VAL A 44 -7.63 -1.25 16.06
C VAL A 44 -6.98 -2.00 17.22
N ILE A 45 -6.39 -3.16 16.92
CA ILE A 45 -5.72 -4.01 17.90
C ILE A 45 -4.33 -4.34 17.35
N ALA A 46 -3.31 -4.21 18.16
CA ALA A 46 -1.95 -4.62 17.83
C ALA A 46 -1.47 -5.62 18.88
N ARG A 47 -0.75 -6.64 18.42
CA ARG A 47 -0.18 -7.67 19.28
C ARG A 47 1.30 -7.85 18.97
N GLU A 48 2.05 -8.28 19.94
CA GLU A 48 3.48 -8.55 19.83
C GLU A 48 4.25 -7.34 19.28
N GLN A 49 4.87 -7.45 18.11
CA GLN A 49 5.64 -6.36 17.50
C GLN A 49 4.78 -5.43 16.65
N GLY A 50 3.48 -5.66 16.60
CA GLY A 50 2.57 -4.81 15.83
C GLY A 50 2.43 -3.43 16.44
N VAL A 51 2.23 -2.44 15.60
CA VAL A 51 1.94 -1.07 16.00
C VAL A 51 0.56 -0.66 15.50
N LYS A 52 -0.07 0.31 16.15
CA LYS A 52 -1.43 0.75 15.80
C LYS A 52 -1.44 1.83 14.72
N ASP A 53 -0.37 1.96 13.97
CA ASP A 53 -0.30 2.92 12.89
C ASP A 53 -1.07 2.41 11.66
N ARG A 54 -1.10 3.25 10.62
CA ARG A 54 -1.85 2.99 9.40
C ARG A 54 -1.47 1.64 8.79
N THR A 55 -2.49 0.88 8.38
CA THR A 55 -2.34 -0.41 7.72
C THR A 55 -3.25 -0.43 6.49
N VAL A 56 -2.71 -0.87 5.36
CA VAL A 56 -3.47 -0.95 4.10
C VAL A 56 -3.33 -2.34 3.52
N VAL A 57 -4.46 -2.95 3.13
CA VAL A 57 -4.47 -4.24 2.46
C VAL A 57 -5.16 -4.05 1.12
N VAL A 58 -4.46 -4.39 0.04
CA VAL A 58 -4.93 -4.21 -1.33
C VAL A 58 -4.93 -5.54 -2.04
N GLU A 59 -6.04 -5.87 -2.70
CA GLU A 59 -6.18 -7.11 -3.47
C GLU A 59 -5.97 -6.85 -4.95
N TYR A 60 -5.24 -7.74 -5.61
CA TYR A 60 -5.06 -7.76 -7.06
C TYR A 60 -5.46 -9.12 -7.61
N ALA A 61 -5.89 -9.14 -8.88
CA ALA A 61 -6.30 -10.38 -9.54
C ALA A 61 -5.15 -11.38 -9.67
N SER A 62 -3.90 -10.90 -9.71
CA SER A 62 -2.73 -11.77 -9.88
C SER A 62 -1.47 -11.06 -9.34
N LEU A 63 -0.42 -11.85 -9.14
CA LEU A 63 0.89 -11.31 -8.77
C LEU A 63 1.42 -10.37 -9.85
N GLU A 64 1.20 -10.71 -11.12
CA GLU A 64 1.64 -9.87 -12.24
C GLU A 64 1.00 -8.50 -12.19
N LYS A 65 -0.29 -8.41 -11.91
CA LYS A 65 -1.00 -7.13 -11.77
C LYS A 65 -0.46 -6.31 -10.61
N ALA A 66 -0.23 -6.96 -9.47
CA ALA A 66 0.31 -6.29 -8.29
C ALA A 66 1.70 -5.72 -8.58
N THR A 67 2.57 -6.53 -9.17
CA THR A 67 3.93 -6.12 -9.51
C THR A 67 3.91 -4.94 -10.49
N ALA A 68 3.11 -5.03 -11.52
CA ALA A 68 2.99 -3.97 -12.53
C ALA A 68 2.50 -2.65 -11.90
N ALA A 69 1.55 -2.72 -10.97
CA ALA A 69 1.02 -1.54 -10.30
C ALA A 69 2.13 -0.77 -9.57
N TYR A 70 3.02 -1.48 -8.86
CA TYR A 70 4.07 -0.84 -8.08
C TYR A 70 5.31 -0.48 -8.89
N GLU A 71 5.39 -0.92 -10.14
CA GLU A 71 6.50 -0.58 -11.05
C GLU A 71 6.11 0.48 -12.08
N CYS A 72 4.84 0.89 -12.14
CA CYS A 72 4.41 1.85 -13.15
C CYS A 72 4.90 3.28 -12.85
N ALA A 73 4.93 4.11 -13.91
CA ALA A 73 5.40 5.49 -13.79
C ALA A 73 4.54 6.32 -12.84
N ALA A 74 3.22 6.10 -12.86
CA ALA A 74 2.30 6.84 -11.99
C ALA A 74 2.58 6.56 -10.51
N TYR A 75 2.90 5.31 -10.15
CA TYR A 75 3.25 4.98 -8.79
C TYR A 75 4.61 5.55 -8.39
N ALA A 76 5.56 5.60 -9.32
CA ALA A 76 6.86 6.24 -9.08
C ALA A 76 6.68 7.72 -8.72
N GLU A 77 5.76 8.42 -9.37
CA GLU A 77 5.44 9.81 -9.03
C GLU A 77 4.84 9.90 -7.62
N ALA A 78 4.00 8.94 -7.24
CA ALA A 78 3.44 8.88 -5.90
C ALA A 78 4.55 8.73 -4.84
N LEU A 79 5.53 7.86 -5.10
CA LEU A 79 6.66 7.66 -4.19
C LEU A 79 7.51 8.93 -4.04
N LYS A 80 7.67 9.70 -5.11
CA LYS A 80 8.36 10.98 -5.02
C LYS A 80 7.62 11.96 -4.10
N ALA A 81 6.28 11.98 -4.18
CA ALA A 81 5.47 12.82 -3.31
C ALA A 81 5.59 12.42 -1.85
N LEU A 82 5.66 11.11 -1.57
CA LEU A 82 5.85 10.61 -0.21
C LEU A 82 7.23 10.97 0.33
N GLY A 83 8.27 10.82 -0.50
CA GLY A 83 9.64 11.11 -0.08
C GLY A 83 10.00 10.40 1.22
N ASP A 84 10.43 11.17 2.21
CA ASP A 84 10.78 10.68 3.54
C ASP A 84 9.66 10.88 4.57
N GLY A 85 8.42 11.14 4.11
CA GLY A 85 7.30 11.47 4.99
C GLY A 85 6.78 10.30 5.83
N ALA A 86 7.16 9.07 5.52
CA ALA A 86 6.76 7.89 6.29
C ALA A 86 7.78 6.77 6.16
N VAL A 87 7.81 5.91 7.17
CA VAL A 87 8.56 4.65 7.13
C VAL A 87 7.53 3.52 7.05
N ARG A 88 7.61 2.72 6.00
CA ARG A 88 6.64 1.67 5.71
C ARG A 88 7.31 0.33 5.51
N ASP A 89 6.55 -0.73 5.78
CA ASP A 89 6.87 -2.10 5.41
C ASP A 89 5.85 -2.50 4.35
N VAL A 90 6.31 -2.75 3.13
CA VAL A 90 5.44 -3.10 2.00
C VAL A 90 5.75 -4.53 1.58
N ARG A 91 4.74 -5.38 1.62
CA ARG A 91 4.89 -6.79 1.23
C ARG A 91 3.80 -7.17 0.23
N ILE A 92 4.19 -7.95 -0.78
CA ILE A 92 3.24 -8.53 -1.73
C ILE A 92 3.29 -10.04 -1.52
N VAL A 93 2.15 -10.65 -1.28
CA VAL A 93 2.03 -12.07 -0.99
C VAL A 93 0.90 -12.66 -1.84
N GLU A 94 1.11 -13.89 -2.33
CA GLU A 94 0.05 -14.57 -3.06
C GLU A 94 -0.99 -15.12 -2.10
N GLY A 95 -2.24 -15.09 -2.56
CA GLY A 95 -3.36 -15.58 -1.76
C GLY A 95 -3.37 -17.09 -1.63
N VAL A 96 -4.16 -17.56 -0.69
CA VAL A 96 -4.41 -18.99 -0.49
C VAL A 96 -5.50 -19.42 -1.48
N GLU A 97 -5.31 -20.55 -2.12
CA GLU A 97 -6.31 -21.12 -3.03
C GLU A 97 -7.30 -22.03 -2.32
#